data_9e68d86139f1277310caab22d6a49ced
#
_entry.id   9e68d86139f1277310caab22d6a49ced
#
_cell.length_a   1.000
_cell.length_b   1.000
_cell.length_c   1.000
_cell.angle_alpha   90.00
_cell.angle_beta   90.00
_cell.angle_gamma   90.00
#
_symmetry.space_group_name_H-M   'P 1'
#
loop_
_entity.id
_entity.type
_entity.pdbx_description
1 polymer ?
#
loop_
_entity_poly.entity_id
_entity_poly.type
_entity_poly.pdbx_seq_one_letter_code
_entity_poly.pdbx_strand_id
1 'polypeptide(L)'
;PPESSNGYLVDGKSVCVVTAWQYSQIVGELTISFNEDGEVQSCKGIPHLMLADSFKRKNSDGDRVEIEGVERDAVYSQINADPKLSIVQEDASAAALLESFNIKVEEMLSIKVGEVKENLCLVRIPGDNRSKICSPEQTASKGSDISMVVAHAFREMAKASDIAIQNGGGVRTDIAKGDFTMGDAYKLLPFANTLVEMDMTGAEIKAVLEEALDYALQPDGSDGAYPYAAGLRWHVDTSKPAGSRLSNMEFKGRDDSSWSALDSTS
;
A
#
# COMPACT_ATOMS: atom_id res chain seq x y z
N PRO A 1 -21.28 9.11 -3.02
CA PRO A 1 -20.85 9.10 -4.40
C PRO A 1 -21.90 9.81 -5.22
N PRO A 2 -21.53 10.69 -6.15
CA PRO A 2 -22.53 11.32 -6.99
C PRO A 2 -23.23 10.23 -7.82
N GLU A 3 -24.53 10.35 -7.95
CA GLU A 3 -25.30 9.69 -8.99
C GLU A 3 -24.81 10.26 -10.34
N SER A 4 -23.64 9.84 -10.80
CA SER A 4 -23.16 10.27 -12.09
C SER A 4 -23.67 9.30 -13.15
N SER A 5 -24.67 9.72 -13.87
CA SER A 5 -25.15 9.15 -15.11
C SER A 5 -24.20 9.37 -16.29
N ASN A 6 -22.94 9.63 -16.07
CA ASN A 6 -21.94 9.79 -17.11
C ASN A 6 -21.43 8.40 -17.50
N GLY A 7 -22.19 7.70 -18.34
CA GLY A 7 -21.71 6.49 -19.01
C GLY A 7 -20.52 6.85 -19.90
N TYR A 8 -19.50 6.02 -19.89
CA TYR A 8 -18.43 6.08 -20.89
C TYR A 8 -18.97 5.59 -22.23
N LEU A 9 -18.48 6.17 -23.33
CA LEU A 9 -18.78 5.70 -24.67
C LEU A 9 -17.57 4.88 -25.18
N VAL A 10 -17.85 3.68 -25.64
CA VAL A 10 -16.91 2.85 -26.39
C VAL A 10 -17.51 2.63 -27.76
N ASP A 11 -16.81 3.06 -28.81
CA ASP A 11 -17.29 3.03 -30.19
C ASP A 11 -18.68 3.69 -30.39
N GLY A 12 -18.95 4.76 -29.62
CA GLY A 12 -20.22 5.49 -29.65
C GLY A 12 -21.37 4.84 -28.89
N LYS A 13 -21.13 3.70 -28.19
CA LYS A 13 -22.12 2.98 -27.38
C LYS A 13 -21.89 3.22 -25.87
N SER A 14 -22.99 3.33 -25.12
CA SER A 14 -22.93 3.50 -23.67
C SER A 14 -22.40 2.25 -22.98
N VAL A 15 -21.46 2.45 -22.05
CA VAL A 15 -20.86 1.38 -21.21
C VAL A 15 -20.96 1.78 -19.75
N CYS A 16 -21.37 0.85 -18.89
CA CYS A 16 -21.36 1.04 -17.44
C CYS A 16 -19.98 0.66 -16.87
N VAL A 17 -19.31 1.61 -16.26
CA VAL A 17 -18.07 1.35 -15.51
C VAL A 17 -18.37 1.51 -14.03
N VAL A 18 -18.22 0.42 -13.28
CA VAL A 18 -18.52 0.39 -11.84
C VAL A 18 -17.42 -0.31 -11.08
N THR A 19 -17.26 0.06 -9.80
CA THR A 19 -16.38 -0.60 -8.86
C THR A 19 -17.03 -0.63 -7.48
N ALA A 20 -16.84 -1.71 -6.75
CA ALA A 20 -17.30 -1.86 -5.36
C ALA A 20 -16.23 -1.43 -4.34
N TRP A 21 -15.45 -0.39 -4.68
CA TRP A 21 -14.35 0.14 -3.87
C TRP A 21 -13.21 -0.88 -3.69
N GLN A 22 -12.74 -1.15 -2.46
CA GLN A 22 -11.54 -1.95 -2.21
C GLN A 22 -11.71 -2.93 -1.05
N TYR A 23 -10.84 -3.93 -0.97
CA TYR A 23 -10.72 -4.89 0.15
C TYR A 23 -12.00 -5.65 0.49
N SER A 24 -12.85 -5.91 -0.48
CA SER A 24 -14.11 -6.67 -0.30
C SER A 24 -15.04 -6.11 0.79
N GLN A 25 -14.98 -4.82 1.07
CA GLN A 25 -15.79 -4.17 2.10
C GLN A 25 -17.20 -3.83 1.62
N ILE A 26 -17.39 -3.71 0.31
CA ILE A 26 -18.66 -3.32 -0.30
C ILE A 26 -19.06 -4.35 -1.35
N VAL A 27 -20.34 -4.72 -1.35
CA VAL A 27 -20.97 -5.46 -2.44
C VAL A 27 -21.70 -4.44 -3.32
N GLY A 28 -21.36 -4.40 -4.60
CA GLY A 28 -22.05 -3.57 -5.59
C GLY A 28 -23.20 -4.34 -6.22
N GLU A 29 -24.43 -3.82 -6.08
CA GLU A 29 -25.58 -4.28 -6.86
C GLU A 29 -25.75 -3.38 -8.08
N LEU A 30 -25.76 -3.96 -9.29
CA LEU A 30 -25.89 -3.21 -10.53
C LEU A 30 -27.08 -3.72 -11.33
N THR A 31 -28.04 -2.84 -11.58
CA THR A 31 -29.15 -3.08 -12.51
C THR A 31 -28.88 -2.37 -13.83
N ILE A 32 -28.87 -3.12 -14.93
CA ILE A 32 -28.65 -2.59 -16.28
C ILE A 32 -29.91 -2.88 -17.12
N SER A 33 -30.43 -1.86 -17.80
CA SER A 33 -31.46 -2.06 -18.83
C SER A 33 -30.87 -1.91 -20.22
N PHE A 34 -31.34 -2.76 -21.13
CA PHE A 34 -30.92 -2.78 -22.52
C PHE A 34 -32.15 -2.51 -23.45
N ASN A 35 -31.88 -1.98 -24.62
CA ASN A 35 -32.89 -1.90 -25.72
C ASN A 35 -32.96 -3.23 -26.48
N GLU A 36 -33.82 -3.29 -27.52
CA GLU A 36 -34.01 -4.47 -28.35
C GLU A 36 -32.76 -4.87 -29.15
N ASP A 37 -31.86 -3.91 -29.40
CA ASP A 37 -30.57 -4.10 -30.09
C ASP A 37 -29.43 -4.52 -29.10
N GLY A 38 -29.72 -4.69 -27.81
CA GLY A 38 -28.74 -5.05 -26.81
C GLY A 38 -27.84 -3.89 -26.35
N GLU A 39 -28.23 -2.64 -26.63
CA GLU A 39 -27.48 -1.46 -26.20
C GLU A 39 -27.94 -1.00 -24.81
N VAL A 40 -27.00 -0.55 -24.01
CA VAL A 40 -27.27 -0.08 -22.64
C VAL A 40 -28.11 1.20 -22.65
N GLN A 41 -29.27 1.16 -22.01
CA GLN A 41 -30.16 2.32 -21.84
C GLN A 41 -29.97 2.98 -20.48
N SER A 42 -29.77 2.20 -19.42
CA SER A 42 -29.54 2.75 -18.09
C SER A 42 -28.72 1.82 -17.21
N CYS A 43 -27.99 2.42 -16.26
CA CYS A 43 -27.26 1.75 -15.21
C CYS A 43 -27.65 2.35 -13.86
N LYS A 44 -28.01 1.50 -12.91
CA LYS A 44 -28.27 1.92 -11.52
C LYS A 44 -27.46 1.04 -10.59
N GLY A 45 -26.55 1.64 -9.83
CA GLY A 45 -25.72 0.95 -8.85
C GLY A 45 -26.14 1.28 -7.41
N ILE A 46 -26.18 0.28 -6.56
CA ILE A 46 -26.39 0.45 -5.11
C ILE A 46 -25.20 -0.21 -4.42
N PRO A 47 -24.40 0.55 -3.62
CA PRO A 47 -23.37 -0.04 -2.78
C PRO A 47 -23.99 -0.58 -1.48
N HIS A 48 -23.64 -1.79 -1.09
CA HIS A 48 -24.00 -2.39 0.19
C HIS A 48 -22.75 -2.59 1.04
N LEU A 49 -22.66 -1.88 2.15
CA LEU A 49 -21.59 -2.07 3.13
C LEU A 49 -21.96 -3.21 4.06
N MET A 50 -21.18 -4.29 4.03
CA MET A 50 -21.36 -5.46 4.87
C MET A 50 -20.65 -5.23 6.21
N LEU A 51 -21.39 -5.29 7.30
CA LEU A 51 -20.92 -5.06 8.65
C LEU A 51 -20.97 -6.34 9.47
N ALA A 52 -19.95 -6.55 10.30
CA ALA A 52 -20.00 -7.58 11.33
C ALA A 52 -20.94 -7.15 12.47
N ASP A 53 -21.31 -8.11 13.31
CA ASP A 53 -22.21 -7.91 14.46
C ASP A 53 -21.46 -7.40 15.72
N SER A 54 -20.29 -6.83 15.57
CA SER A 54 -19.45 -6.34 16.67
C SER A 54 -18.95 -4.94 16.35
N PHE A 55 -19.21 -4.00 17.26
CA PHE A 55 -18.82 -2.61 17.12
C PHE A 55 -17.97 -2.16 18.29
N LYS A 56 -16.86 -1.49 18.01
CA LYS A 56 -15.91 -1.02 19.04
C LYS A 56 -15.66 0.46 18.92
N ARG A 57 -15.60 1.13 20.06
CA ARG A 57 -15.12 2.52 20.15
C ARG A 57 -13.87 2.63 21.03
N LYS A 58 -13.15 3.74 20.93
CA LYS A 58 -12.08 4.05 21.87
C LYS A 58 -12.66 4.58 23.17
N ASN A 59 -12.19 4.05 24.31
CA ASN A 59 -12.44 4.59 25.64
C ASN A 59 -11.54 5.80 25.95
N SER A 60 -11.63 6.35 27.18
CA SER A 60 -10.79 7.45 27.65
C SER A 60 -9.29 7.16 27.63
N ASP A 61 -8.92 5.89 27.76
CA ASP A 61 -7.54 5.43 27.81
C ASP A 61 -6.98 5.10 26.41
N GLY A 62 -7.83 5.23 25.38
CA GLY A 62 -7.49 4.96 23.98
C GLY A 62 -7.67 3.51 23.55
N ASP A 63 -8.11 2.63 24.45
CA ASP A 63 -8.38 1.23 24.15
C ASP A 63 -9.68 1.04 23.37
N ARG A 64 -9.68 0.06 22.47
CA ARG A 64 -10.89 -0.35 21.74
C ARG A 64 -11.75 -1.26 22.58
N VAL A 65 -12.89 -0.77 23.05
CA VAL A 65 -13.88 -1.52 23.85
C VAL A 65 -15.13 -1.76 23.03
N GLU A 66 -15.77 -2.90 23.24
CA GLU A 66 -17.06 -3.25 22.65
C GLU A 66 -18.12 -2.25 23.11
N ILE A 67 -19.02 -1.83 22.21
CA ILE A 67 -20.20 -1.06 22.59
C ILE A 67 -21.33 -1.99 22.96
N GLU A 68 -22.07 -1.66 24.03
CA GLU A 68 -23.14 -2.50 24.58
C GLU A 68 -24.37 -1.67 24.94
N GLY A 69 -25.49 -2.34 25.22
CA GLY A 69 -26.71 -1.73 25.71
C GLY A 69 -27.25 -0.64 24.77
N VAL A 70 -27.67 0.49 25.34
CA VAL A 70 -28.32 1.60 24.62
C VAL A 70 -27.47 2.14 23.48
N GLU A 71 -26.14 2.17 23.65
CA GLU A 71 -25.23 2.65 22.61
C GLU A 71 -25.23 1.68 21.41
N ARG A 72 -25.18 0.38 21.66
CA ARG A 72 -25.30 -0.63 20.63
C ARG A 72 -26.65 -0.56 19.92
N ASP A 73 -27.74 -0.44 20.66
CA ASP A 73 -29.09 -0.35 20.10
C ASP A 73 -29.25 0.86 19.18
N ALA A 74 -28.64 2.00 19.54
CA ALA A 74 -28.63 3.20 18.71
C ALA A 74 -27.89 2.98 17.39
N VAL A 75 -26.74 2.29 17.40
CA VAL A 75 -25.98 1.94 16.18
C VAL A 75 -26.80 1.00 15.29
N TYR A 76 -27.41 -0.02 15.85
CA TYR A 76 -28.28 -0.94 15.11
C TYR A 76 -29.48 -0.23 14.48
N SER A 77 -30.09 0.69 15.20
CA SER A 77 -31.19 1.50 14.67
C SER A 77 -30.78 2.30 13.44
N GLN A 78 -29.59 2.91 13.47
CA GLN A 78 -29.07 3.66 12.32
C GLN A 78 -28.74 2.74 11.13
N ILE A 79 -28.14 1.59 11.38
CA ILE A 79 -27.84 0.61 10.32
C ILE A 79 -29.13 0.13 9.66
N ASN A 80 -30.15 -0.23 10.44
CA ASN A 80 -31.42 -0.71 9.92
C ASN A 80 -32.22 0.38 9.18
N ALA A 81 -31.94 1.63 9.41
CA ALA A 81 -32.58 2.75 8.71
C ALA A 81 -31.96 3.05 7.34
N ASP A 82 -30.75 2.58 7.05
CA ASP A 82 -30.07 2.80 5.78
C ASP A 82 -30.00 1.49 4.96
N PRO A 83 -30.70 1.39 3.82
CA PRO A 83 -30.70 0.18 3.00
C PRO A 83 -29.34 -0.17 2.38
N LYS A 84 -28.36 0.72 2.48
CA LYS A 84 -26.98 0.48 2.03
C LYS A 84 -26.09 -0.19 3.09
N LEU A 85 -26.60 -0.34 4.30
CA LEU A 85 -25.89 -0.97 5.43
C LEU A 85 -26.56 -2.29 5.77
N SER A 86 -25.77 -3.34 5.98
CA SER A 86 -26.29 -4.66 6.36
C SER A 86 -25.38 -5.33 7.37
N ILE A 87 -25.93 -5.76 8.50
CA ILE A 87 -25.23 -6.67 9.39
C ILE A 87 -25.39 -8.07 8.81
N VAL A 88 -24.27 -8.72 8.51
CA VAL A 88 -24.23 -10.03 7.90
C VAL A 88 -23.52 -11.03 8.80
N GLN A 89 -24.01 -12.26 8.79
CA GLN A 89 -23.34 -13.39 9.42
C GLN A 89 -22.53 -14.14 8.37
N GLU A 90 -21.45 -14.77 8.80
CA GLU A 90 -20.67 -15.63 7.93
C GLU A 90 -21.52 -16.82 7.44
N ASP A 91 -21.44 -17.12 6.15
CA ASP A 91 -22.02 -18.36 5.62
C ASP A 91 -21.21 -19.55 6.13
N ALA A 92 -21.85 -20.44 6.88
CA ALA A 92 -21.18 -21.55 7.55
C ALA A 92 -20.50 -22.53 6.57
N SER A 93 -21.04 -22.69 5.37
CA SER A 93 -20.45 -23.59 4.35
C SER A 93 -19.22 -22.96 3.70
N ALA A 94 -19.27 -21.66 3.43
CA ALA A 94 -18.12 -20.91 2.93
C ALA A 94 -17.00 -20.84 3.99
N ALA A 95 -17.34 -20.59 5.25
CA ALA A 95 -16.37 -20.57 6.36
C ALA A 95 -15.68 -21.93 6.52
N ALA A 96 -16.45 -23.03 6.51
CA ALA A 96 -15.88 -24.38 6.61
C ALA A 96 -14.98 -24.74 5.41
N LEU A 97 -15.33 -24.29 4.21
CA LEU A 97 -14.48 -24.46 3.02
C LEU A 97 -13.17 -23.70 3.18
N LEU A 98 -13.22 -22.41 3.58
CA LEU A 98 -12.05 -21.57 3.79
C LEU A 98 -11.13 -22.11 4.88
N GLU A 99 -11.69 -22.65 5.98
CA GLU A 99 -10.90 -23.22 7.07
C GLU A 99 -9.95 -24.32 6.59
N SER A 100 -10.41 -25.18 5.67
CA SER A 100 -9.57 -26.23 5.11
C SER A 100 -8.33 -25.71 4.35
N PHE A 101 -8.39 -24.49 3.80
CA PHE A 101 -7.26 -23.81 3.17
C PHE A 101 -6.44 -23.01 4.17
N ASN A 102 -7.11 -22.36 5.13
CA ASN A 102 -6.45 -21.53 6.15
C ASN A 102 -5.42 -22.33 6.94
N ILE A 103 -5.74 -23.55 7.36
CA ILE A 103 -4.83 -24.43 8.11
C ILE A 103 -3.50 -24.61 7.33
N LYS A 104 -3.59 -24.92 6.05
CA LYS A 104 -2.39 -25.12 5.20
C LYS A 104 -1.60 -23.82 4.99
N VAL A 105 -2.32 -22.71 4.85
CA VAL A 105 -1.71 -21.39 4.70
C VAL A 105 -1.01 -20.98 5.98
N GLU A 106 -1.63 -21.17 7.15
CA GLU A 106 -1.03 -20.85 8.45
C GLU A 106 0.23 -21.68 8.73
N GLU A 107 0.22 -22.97 8.41
CA GLU A 107 1.42 -23.81 8.49
C GLU A 107 2.57 -23.24 7.64
N MET A 108 2.30 -22.86 6.40
CA MET A 108 3.30 -22.26 5.51
C MET A 108 3.77 -20.88 6.03
N LEU A 109 2.84 -20.02 6.49
CA LEU A 109 3.15 -18.69 6.98
C LEU A 109 3.97 -18.69 8.27
N SER A 110 3.88 -19.76 9.07
CA SER A 110 4.65 -19.94 10.31
C SER A 110 6.13 -20.35 10.09
N ILE A 111 6.52 -20.73 8.88
CA ILE A 111 7.89 -21.15 8.58
C ILE A 111 8.84 -19.97 8.82
N LYS A 112 9.80 -20.17 9.75
CA LYS A 112 10.88 -19.20 10.00
C LYS A 112 11.85 -19.23 8.81
N VAL A 113 12.10 -18.07 8.21
CA VAL A 113 13.04 -17.87 7.10
C VAL A 113 14.28 -17.11 7.49
N GLY A 114 14.28 -16.45 8.66
CA GLY A 114 15.42 -15.68 9.13
C GLY A 114 15.23 -15.11 10.53
N GLU A 115 16.14 -14.24 10.93
CA GLU A 115 16.09 -13.52 12.21
C GLU A 115 16.47 -12.05 12.00
N VAL A 116 15.71 -11.15 12.57
CA VAL A 116 15.93 -9.70 12.55
C VAL A 116 16.59 -9.28 13.87
N LYS A 117 17.76 -8.65 13.78
CA LYS A 117 18.57 -8.29 14.96
C LYS A 117 18.12 -7.02 15.66
N GLU A 118 17.41 -6.14 14.96
CA GLU A 118 16.89 -4.86 15.46
C GLU A 118 15.55 -4.55 14.79
N ASN A 119 14.80 -3.60 15.33
CA ASN A 119 13.55 -3.15 14.70
C ASN A 119 13.84 -2.48 13.36
N LEU A 120 13.11 -2.88 12.33
CA LEU A 120 13.15 -2.29 11.00
C LEU A 120 11.87 -1.47 10.78
N CYS A 121 12.02 -0.16 10.85
CA CYS A 121 10.91 0.79 10.85
C CYS A 121 10.39 1.06 9.45
N LEU A 122 9.05 1.06 9.30
CA LEU A 122 8.40 1.49 8.06
C LEU A 122 7.95 2.95 8.18
N VAL A 123 8.52 3.81 7.35
CA VAL A 123 7.97 5.14 7.05
C VAL A 123 7.96 5.32 5.52
N ARG A 124 7.07 6.15 5.01
CA ARG A 124 7.11 6.53 3.60
C ARG A 124 7.95 7.76 3.40
N ILE A 125 7.64 8.82 4.15
CA ILE A 125 8.46 10.03 4.21
C ILE A 125 9.23 10.00 5.53
N PRO A 126 10.55 10.30 5.55
CA PRO A 126 11.32 10.35 6.78
C PRO A 126 10.65 11.20 7.86
N GLY A 127 10.47 10.64 9.06
CA GLY A 127 9.83 11.32 10.18
C GLY A 127 8.28 11.29 10.18
N ASP A 128 7.64 10.56 9.28
CA ASP A 128 6.18 10.37 9.37
C ASP A 128 5.80 9.44 10.54
N ASN A 129 4.49 9.42 10.90
CA ASN A 129 3.94 8.60 11.98
C ASN A 129 3.46 7.22 11.53
N ARG A 130 3.98 6.67 10.46
CA ARG A 130 3.49 5.41 9.89
C ARG A 130 3.96 4.19 10.66
N SER A 131 5.20 4.18 11.15
CA SER A 131 5.73 3.09 11.96
C SER A 131 4.93 2.89 13.24
N LYS A 132 4.68 1.63 13.60
CA LYS A 132 4.03 1.25 14.86
C LYS A 132 5.02 0.89 15.97
N ILE A 133 6.30 0.76 15.63
CA ILE A 133 7.36 0.29 16.53
C ILE A 133 8.51 1.30 16.69
N CYS A 134 8.50 2.38 15.91
CA CYS A 134 9.50 3.44 15.96
C CYS A 134 8.84 4.81 16.03
N SER A 135 9.49 5.75 16.71
CA SER A 135 9.03 7.15 16.72
C SER A 135 9.50 7.91 15.49
N PRO A 136 8.84 9.03 15.13
CA PRO A 136 9.26 9.89 14.03
C PRO A 136 10.71 10.37 14.13
N GLU A 137 11.19 10.67 15.33
CA GLU A 137 12.55 11.14 15.57
C GLU A 137 13.60 10.09 15.18
N GLN A 138 13.29 8.82 15.34
CA GLN A 138 14.18 7.71 14.97
C GLN A 138 14.33 7.54 13.46
N THR A 139 13.35 8.00 12.68
CA THR A 139 13.30 7.84 11.22
C THR A 139 13.54 9.14 10.46
N ALA A 140 13.49 10.30 11.13
CA ALA A 140 13.56 11.62 10.49
C ALA A 140 14.83 11.86 9.66
N SER A 141 15.97 11.34 10.10
CA SER A 141 17.25 11.56 9.41
C SER A 141 17.64 10.48 8.41
N LYS A 142 17.02 9.27 8.51
CA LYS A 142 17.43 8.10 7.72
C LYS A 142 16.29 7.48 6.89
N GLY A 143 15.05 7.76 7.23
CA GLY A 143 13.87 7.17 6.57
C GLY A 143 13.59 5.74 7.03
N SER A 144 13.08 4.94 6.10
CA SER A 144 12.60 3.57 6.35
C SER A 144 13.71 2.53 6.29
N ASP A 145 14.06 1.97 7.43
CA ASP A 145 15.04 0.87 7.51
C ASP A 145 14.59 -0.32 6.66
N ILE A 146 13.30 -0.71 6.80
CA ILE A 146 12.78 -1.89 6.09
C ILE A 146 12.69 -1.67 4.57
N SER A 147 12.38 -0.45 4.11
CA SER A 147 12.35 -0.17 2.68
C SER A 147 13.75 -0.23 2.06
N MET A 148 14.79 0.21 2.79
CA MET A 148 16.17 0.05 2.37
C MET A 148 16.60 -1.42 2.34
N VAL A 149 16.20 -2.23 3.34
CA VAL A 149 16.47 -3.68 3.37
C VAL A 149 15.82 -4.37 2.17
N VAL A 150 14.56 -4.00 1.82
CA VAL A 150 13.88 -4.53 0.64
C VAL A 150 14.62 -4.15 -0.64
N ALA A 151 15.04 -2.89 -0.78
CA ALA A 151 15.84 -2.46 -1.94
C ALA A 151 17.17 -3.25 -2.03
N HIS A 152 17.84 -3.51 -0.91
CA HIS A 152 19.02 -4.37 -0.86
C HIS A 152 18.72 -5.80 -1.31
N ALA A 153 17.63 -6.39 -0.84
CA ALA A 153 17.21 -7.73 -1.25
C ALA A 153 16.96 -7.80 -2.76
N PHE A 154 16.30 -6.79 -3.34
CA PHE A 154 16.07 -6.72 -4.79
C PHE A 154 17.37 -6.56 -5.58
N ARG A 155 18.30 -5.72 -5.10
CA ARG A 155 19.63 -5.63 -5.68
C ARG A 155 20.36 -6.98 -5.65
N GLU A 156 20.23 -7.74 -4.58
CA GLU A 156 20.83 -9.09 -4.48
C GLU A 156 20.17 -10.12 -5.40
N MET A 157 18.89 -9.96 -5.72
CA MET A 157 18.19 -10.79 -6.71
C MET A 157 18.59 -10.42 -8.14
N ALA A 158 18.68 -9.14 -8.45
CA ALA A 158 19.05 -8.57 -9.75
C ALA A 158 20.57 -8.56 -9.90
N LYS A 159 21.17 -9.69 -10.23
CA LYS A 159 22.66 -9.89 -10.21
C LYS A 159 23.45 -8.96 -11.12
N ALA A 160 22.84 -8.45 -12.19
CA ALA A 160 23.47 -7.54 -13.13
C ALA A 160 23.34 -6.08 -12.74
N SER A 161 22.42 -5.73 -11.85
CA SER A 161 22.13 -4.34 -11.49
C SER A 161 23.00 -3.83 -10.35
N ASP A 162 23.59 -2.65 -10.52
CA ASP A 162 24.40 -1.96 -9.50
C ASP A 162 23.52 -1.27 -8.45
N ILE A 163 22.35 -0.86 -8.83
CA ILE A 163 21.40 -0.07 -8.03
C ILE A 163 20.04 -0.77 -8.03
N ALA A 164 19.33 -0.70 -6.93
CA ALA A 164 17.91 -1.01 -6.89
C ALA A 164 17.14 0.15 -6.27
N ILE A 165 15.99 0.49 -6.86
CA ILE A 165 15.10 1.55 -6.37
C ILE A 165 13.76 0.90 -6.01
N GLN A 166 13.24 1.23 -4.83
CA GLN A 166 11.96 0.76 -4.29
C GLN A 166 11.12 1.96 -3.85
N ASN A 167 9.90 2.03 -4.31
CA ASN A 167 8.94 3.02 -3.81
C ASN A 167 8.43 2.63 -2.41
N GLY A 168 8.30 3.60 -1.52
CA GLY A 168 7.88 3.37 -0.12
C GLY A 168 6.51 2.69 0.01
N GLY A 169 5.60 2.92 -0.96
CA GLY A 169 4.27 2.30 -0.99
C GLY A 169 4.27 0.81 -1.25
N GLY A 170 5.31 0.25 -1.84
CA GLY A 170 5.46 -1.18 -2.09
C GLY A 170 5.73 -1.98 -0.82
N VAL A 171 6.29 -1.35 0.20
CA VAL A 171 6.62 -1.94 1.51
C VAL A 171 5.49 -1.64 2.50
N ARG A 172 4.94 -2.65 3.20
CA ARG A 172 3.63 -2.52 3.83
C ARG A 172 3.59 -2.61 5.35
N THR A 173 4.66 -3.06 6.01
CA THR A 173 4.70 -3.22 7.46
C THR A 173 6.10 -3.03 8.02
N ASP A 174 6.17 -2.64 9.31
CA ASP A 174 7.38 -2.75 10.11
C ASP A 174 7.75 -4.22 10.30
N ILE A 175 9.02 -4.49 10.56
CA ILE A 175 9.47 -5.80 11.04
C ILE A 175 10.13 -5.61 12.41
N ALA A 176 9.55 -6.21 13.43
CA ALA A 176 10.12 -6.19 14.78
C ALA A 176 11.35 -7.09 14.87
N LYS A 177 12.24 -6.78 15.81
CA LYS A 177 13.33 -7.68 16.20
C LYS A 177 12.79 -9.05 16.59
N GLY A 178 13.43 -10.11 16.11
CA GLY A 178 13.05 -11.49 16.42
C GLY A 178 13.02 -12.38 15.19
N ASP A 179 12.22 -13.43 15.23
CA ASP A 179 12.05 -14.35 14.13
C ASP A 179 11.35 -13.67 12.97
N PHE A 180 11.85 -13.92 11.78
CA PHE A 180 11.24 -13.48 10.51
C PHE A 180 10.67 -14.70 9.80
N THR A 181 9.36 -14.69 9.58
CA THR A 181 8.61 -15.81 9.02
C THR A 181 8.23 -15.57 7.56
N MET A 182 7.79 -16.63 6.89
CA MET A 182 7.18 -16.50 5.56
C MET A 182 5.96 -15.57 5.59
N GLY A 183 5.16 -15.62 6.66
CA GLY A 183 4.01 -14.74 6.87
C GLY A 183 4.40 -13.26 6.97
N ASP A 184 5.52 -12.96 7.59
CA ASP A 184 6.03 -11.60 7.67
C ASP A 184 6.48 -11.10 6.28
N ALA A 185 7.12 -11.97 5.47
CA ALA A 185 7.51 -11.65 4.11
C ALA A 185 6.28 -11.32 3.23
N TYR A 186 5.21 -12.12 3.29
CA TYR A 186 3.97 -11.86 2.55
C TYR A 186 3.24 -10.60 3.02
N LYS A 187 3.26 -10.29 4.34
CA LYS A 187 2.70 -9.03 4.87
C LYS A 187 3.55 -7.83 4.45
N LEU A 188 4.87 -8.01 4.38
CA LEU A 188 5.81 -6.96 3.99
C LEU A 188 5.65 -6.58 2.51
N LEU A 189 5.56 -7.57 1.62
CA LEU A 189 5.49 -7.42 0.17
C LEU A 189 4.29 -8.20 -0.40
N PRO A 190 3.05 -7.73 -0.18
CA PRO A 190 1.85 -8.50 -0.55
C PRO A 190 1.52 -8.45 -2.05
N PHE A 191 2.25 -7.66 -2.84
CA PHE A 191 1.99 -7.49 -4.25
C PHE A 191 2.82 -8.46 -5.10
N ALA A 192 2.23 -8.99 -6.16
CA ALA A 192 2.93 -9.84 -7.12
C ALA A 192 3.70 -9.00 -8.16
N ASN A 193 4.52 -8.06 -7.67
CA ASN A 193 5.35 -7.22 -8.53
C ASN A 193 6.52 -8.03 -9.08
N THR A 194 6.96 -7.69 -10.30
CA THR A 194 8.16 -8.26 -10.93
C THR A 194 9.31 -7.27 -10.85
N LEU A 195 10.53 -7.81 -10.77
CA LEU A 195 11.75 -7.02 -10.92
C LEU A 195 11.98 -6.71 -12.39
N VAL A 196 12.29 -5.45 -12.70
CA VAL A 196 12.69 -5.02 -14.04
C VAL A 196 14.09 -4.44 -13.95
N GLU A 197 14.98 -4.87 -14.85
CA GLU A 197 16.33 -4.33 -15.01
C GLU A 197 16.39 -3.45 -16.25
N MET A 198 17.06 -2.32 -16.15
CA MET A 198 17.26 -1.38 -17.26
C MET A 198 18.56 -0.61 -17.10
N ASP A 199 19.14 -0.19 -18.21
CA ASP A 199 20.28 0.73 -18.23
C ASP A 199 19.77 2.16 -18.15
N MET A 200 20.38 2.97 -17.28
CA MET A 200 20.02 4.38 -17.10
C MET A 200 21.27 5.22 -16.87
N THR A 201 21.29 6.42 -17.41
CA THR A 201 22.29 7.44 -17.10
C THR A 201 22.05 8.04 -15.72
N GLY A 202 23.06 8.67 -15.14
CA GLY A 202 22.91 9.37 -13.86
C GLY A 202 21.92 10.53 -13.92
N ALA A 203 21.80 11.19 -15.08
CA ALA A 203 20.81 12.24 -15.31
C ALA A 203 19.37 11.68 -15.27
N GLU A 204 19.12 10.55 -15.91
CA GLU A 204 17.81 9.89 -15.90
C GLU A 204 17.43 9.38 -14.49
N ILE A 205 18.38 8.77 -13.76
CA ILE A 205 18.18 8.36 -12.37
C ILE A 205 17.76 9.55 -11.52
N LYS A 206 18.49 10.68 -11.62
CA LYS A 206 18.13 11.89 -10.88
C LYS A 206 16.75 12.41 -11.26
N ALA A 207 16.42 12.47 -12.54
CA ALA A 207 15.12 12.94 -13.02
C ALA A 207 13.96 12.10 -12.45
N VAL A 208 14.06 10.77 -12.52
CA VAL A 208 13.06 9.84 -11.98
C VAL A 208 12.89 10.02 -10.47
N LEU A 209 13.99 10.17 -9.73
CA LEU A 209 13.92 10.35 -8.27
C LEU A 209 13.33 11.71 -7.88
N GLU A 210 13.67 12.79 -8.60
CA GLU A 210 13.06 14.11 -8.38
C GLU A 210 11.55 14.09 -8.67
N GLU A 211 11.13 13.46 -9.77
CA GLU A 211 9.71 13.31 -10.11
C GLU A 211 8.96 12.49 -9.04
N ALA A 212 9.55 11.40 -8.56
CA ALA A 212 8.99 10.60 -7.50
C ALA A 212 8.83 11.38 -6.19
N LEU A 213 9.82 12.19 -5.82
CA LEU A 213 9.78 13.07 -4.65
C LEU A 213 8.73 14.17 -4.82
N ASP A 214 8.66 14.79 -6.00
CA ASP A 214 7.67 15.83 -6.28
C ASP A 214 6.25 15.27 -6.11
N TYR A 215 5.96 14.11 -6.67
CA TYR A 215 4.67 13.47 -6.52
C TYR A 215 4.39 13.03 -5.07
N ALA A 216 5.41 12.52 -4.35
CA ALA A 216 5.25 12.09 -2.96
C ALA A 216 4.94 13.25 -2.01
N LEU A 217 5.43 14.46 -2.31
CA LEU A 217 5.34 15.64 -1.43
C LEU A 217 4.22 16.60 -1.80
N GLN A 218 3.49 16.36 -2.89
CA GLN A 218 2.34 17.17 -3.31
C GLN A 218 1.10 16.86 -2.45
N PRO A 219 0.23 17.84 -2.20
CA PRO A 219 -1.02 17.63 -1.45
C PRO A 219 -1.93 16.56 -2.05
N ASP A 220 -2.03 16.50 -3.39
CA ASP A 220 -2.84 15.55 -4.14
C ASP A 220 -2.01 14.34 -4.65
N GLY A 221 -0.78 14.21 -4.21
CA GLY A 221 0.12 13.14 -4.58
C GLY A 221 -0.01 11.91 -3.69
N SER A 222 0.96 11.01 -3.78
CA SER A 222 1.01 9.81 -2.96
C SER A 222 2.36 9.67 -2.27
N ASP A 223 2.37 9.69 -0.95
CA ASP A 223 3.55 9.40 -0.12
C ASP A 223 4.20 8.04 -0.46
N GLY A 224 3.41 7.12 -1.04
CA GLY A 224 3.89 5.84 -1.53
C GLY A 224 4.90 5.93 -2.67
N ALA A 225 5.00 7.06 -3.36
CA ALA A 225 6.00 7.28 -4.41
C ALA A 225 7.40 7.62 -3.84
N TYR A 226 7.51 7.98 -2.55
CA TYR A 226 8.81 8.35 -1.96
C TYR A 226 9.84 7.23 -2.17
N PRO A 227 11.02 7.53 -2.76
CA PRO A 227 11.97 6.52 -3.19
C PRO A 227 12.94 6.11 -2.07
N TYR A 228 13.25 4.83 -2.03
CA TYR A 228 14.33 4.22 -1.25
C TYR A 228 15.25 3.44 -2.20
N ALA A 229 16.52 3.27 -1.86
CA ALA A 229 17.44 2.60 -2.77
C ALA A 229 18.51 1.77 -2.06
N ALA A 230 19.10 0.86 -2.83
CA ALA A 230 20.34 0.16 -2.51
C ALA A 230 21.38 0.46 -3.60
N GLY A 231 22.63 0.63 -3.22
CA GLY A 231 23.71 1.04 -4.14
C GLY A 231 23.67 2.51 -4.56
N LEU A 232 22.69 3.28 -4.07
CA LEU A 232 22.54 4.71 -4.32
C LEU A 232 22.17 5.42 -3.01
N ARG A 233 22.67 6.63 -2.80
CA ARG A 233 22.32 7.49 -1.66
C ARG A 233 22.34 8.97 -2.06
N TRP A 234 21.55 9.77 -1.33
CA TRP A 234 21.38 11.19 -1.60
C TRP A 234 20.90 11.96 -0.38
N HIS A 235 20.95 13.30 -0.46
CA HIS A 235 20.27 14.18 0.49
C HIS A 235 19.03 14.78 -0.16
N VAL A 236 17.95 14.94 0.62
CA VAL A 236 16.71 15.61 0.20
C VAL A 236 16.55 16.91 0.97
N ASP A 237 16.34 18.01 0.27
CA ASP A 237 15.95 19.28 0.83
C ASP A 237 14.54 19.64 0.37
N THR A 238 13.56 19.40 1.24
CA THR A 238 12.15 19.65 0.95
C THR A 238 11.77 21.11 0.83
N SER A 239 12.65 22.05 1.24
CA SER A 239 12.46 23.49 1.07
C SER A 239 12.73 23.97 -0.35
N LYS A 240 13.40 23.15 -1.16
CA LYS A 240 13.71 23.46 -2.56
C LYS A 240 12.50 23.21 -3.46
N PRO A 241 12.44 23.92 -4.60
CA PRO A 241 11.40 23.69 -5.59
C PRO A 241 11.47 22.27 -6.17
N ALA A 242 10.35 21.84 -6.75
CA ALA A 242 10.24 20.60 -7.53
C ALA A 242 11.36 20.48 -8.57
N GLY A 243 11.92 19.28 -8.71
CA GLY A 243 13.01 19.00 -9.63
C GLY A 243 14.40 19.47 -9.16
N SER A 244 14.53 19.99 -7.92
CA SER A 244 15.79 20.52 -7.39
C SER A 244 16.04 20.15 -5.92
N ARG A 245 15.36 19.10 -5.42
CA ARG A 245 15.43 18.69 -4.02
C ARG A 245 16.58 17.77 -3.70
N LEU A 246 17.12 17.06 -4.70
CA LEU A 246 18.22 16.12 -4.52
C LEU A 246 19.59 16.80 -4.60
N SER A 247 20.47 16.40 -3.68
CA SER A 247 21.88 16.82 -3.67
C SER A 247 22.76 15.69 -3.14
N ASN A 248 24.08 15.82 -3.37
CA ASN A 248 25.09 14.87 -2.92
C ASN A 248 24.73 13.42 -3.28
N MET A 249 24.33 13.22 -4.53
CA MET A 249 24.02 11.89 -5.03
C MET A 249 25.31 11.10 -5.24
N GLU A 250 25.37 9.93 -4.64
CA GLU A 250 26.49 9.02 -4.73
C GLU A 250 26.00 7.61 -5.01
N PHE A 251 26.73 6.87 -5.82
CA PHE A 251 26.45 5.47 -6.09
C PHE A 251 27.64 4.59 -5.68
N LYS A 252 27.34 3.31 -5.48
CA LYS A 252 28.33 2.28 -5.22
C LYS A 252 27.94 1.03 -6.00
N GLY A 253 28.65 0.77 -7.09
CA GLY A 253 28.52 -0.45 -7.87
C GLY A 253 28.78 -1.70 -7.03
N ARG A 254 28.47 -2.86 -7.58
CA ARG A 254 28.62 -4.13 -6.84
C ARG A 254 30.06 -4.42 -6.46
N ASP A 255 30.98 -4.13 -7.36
CA ASP A 255 32.41 -4.42 -7.21
C ASP A 255 33.18 -3.25 -6.62
N ASP A 256 32.52 -2.11 -6.38
CA ASP A 256 33.15 -0.93 -5.83
C ASP A 256 33.42 -1.05 -4.32
N SER A 257 34.59 -0.67 -3.89
CA SER A 257 34.95 -0.59 -2.47
C SER A 257 34.42 0.68 -1.79
N SER A 258 34.18 1.76 -2.55
CA SER A 258 33.82 3.09 -2.04
C SER A 258 32.66 3.70 -2.83
N TRP A 259 32.03 4.69 -2.21
CA TRP A 259 31.02 5.53 -2.84
C TRP A 259 31.68 6.53 -3.79
N SER A 260 31.08 6.78 -4.93
CA SER A 260 31.48 7.74 -5.93
C SER A 260 30.33 8.69 -6.23
N ALA A 261 30.62 9.94 -6.57
CA ALA A 261 29.59 10.88 -6.99
C ALA A 261 28.86 10.35 -8.24
N LEU A 262 27.54 10.42 -8.25
CA LEU A 262 26.77 10.11 -9.44
C LEU A 262 26.89 11.28 -10.42
N ASP A 263 27.36 11.01 -11.64
CA ASP A 263 27.30 12.01 -12.71
C ASP A 263 25.82 12.16 -13.14
N SER A 264 25.22 13.23 -12.68
CA SER A 264 23.81 13.54 -12.95
C SER A 264 23.63 14.55 -14.10
N THR A 265 24.66 14.75 -14.92
CA THR A 265 24.69 15.69 -16.05
C THR A 265 24.80 14.98 -17.41
N SER A 266 25.08 13.69 -17.41
CA SER A 266 25.24 12.86 -18.62
C SER A 266 24.27 11.69 -18.67
#